data_1a16579a43200a8db91dddf75d675e3b
#
_entry.id   1a16579a43200a8db91dddf75d675e3b
#
_cell.length_a   1.000
_cell.length_b   1.000
_cell.length_c   1.000
_cell.angle_alpha   90.00
_cell.angle_beta   90.00
_cell.angle_gamma   90.00
#
_symmetry.space_group_name_H-M   'P 1'
#
loop_
_entity.id
_entity.type
_entity.pdbx_description
1 polymer ?
#
loop_
_entity_poly.entity_id
_entity_poly.type
_entity_poly.pdbx_seq_one_letter_code
_entity_poly.pdbx_strand_id
1 'polypeptide(L)'
;KENGIDISKPNFISNASRDTVVEERFDEGSKYKNRMDDPEFFGEFLDWGFSNFPAERYGLFFLDHGGSWTGFGGDEQDGLHGSNPIKPRAFRKEINRAFNKYKINKFDFVNFFACLMGSVEVLDAFDGLCDVLYANPEICYLWKYNHEARARFIGHLLNNPDIDNISLANYEVDNWMPK
;
A
#
# COMPACT_ATOMS: atom_id res chain seq x y z
N LYS A 1 -10.35 -6.33 21.97
CA LYS A 1 -9.09 -7.07 22.14
C LYS A 1 -9.20 -8.37 21.37
N GLU A 2 -8.85 -8.37 20.12
CA GLU A 2 -8.57 -9.59 19.39
C GLU A 2 -7.08 -9.84 19.41
N ASN A 3 -6.67 -11.06 19.73
CA ASN A 3 -5.28 -11.52 19.79
C ASN A 3 -4.33 -10.76 20.74
N GLY A 4 -4.85 -10.17 21.80
CA GLY A 4 -4.03 -9.49 22.80
C GLY A 4 -3.53 -8.11 22.43
N ILE A 5 -3.89 -7.61 21.26
CA ILE A 5 -3.46 -6.33 20.72
C ILE A 5 -4.50 -5.26 21.07
N ASP A 6 -4.09 -4.22 21.76
CA ASP A 6 -4.95 -3.09 22.10
C ASP A 6 -4.87 -2.03 21.01
N ILE A 7 -5.74 -2.13 20.02
CA ILE A 7 -5.84 -1.22 18.88
C ILE A 7 -6.30 0.20 19.24
N SER A 8 -6.73 0.43 20.50
CA SER A 8 -7.13 1.76 20.96
C SER A 8 -5.95 2.67 21.27
N LYS A 9 -4.74 2.14 21.31
CA LYS A 9 -3.52 2.91 21.63
C LYS A 9 -2.86 3.44 20.35
N PRO A 10 -2.54 4.73 20.30
CA PRO A 10 -1.87 5.34 19.13
C PRO A 10 -0.54 4.69 18.75
N ASN A 11 0.10 3.99 19.67
CA ASN A 11 1.41 3.34 19.50
C ASN A 11 1.31 1.85 19.15
N PHE A 12 0.14 1.39 18.77
CA PHE A 12 -0.08 0.01 18.40
C PHE A 12 0.94 -0.52 17.36
N ILE A 13 1.23 0.27 16.33
CA ILE A 13 2.17 -0.10 15.27
C ILE A 13 3.63 0.07 15.70
N SER A 14 3.94 1.02 16.59
CA SER A 14 5.31 1.30 17.00
C SER A 14 5.84 0.33 18.06
N ASN A 15 4.94 -0.32 18.81
CA ASN A 15 5.32 -1.27 19.87
C ASN A 15 5.21 -2.75 19.45
N ALA A 16 4.61 -3.02 18.30
CA ALA A 16 4.66 -4.34 17.71
C ALA A 16 5.99 -4.45 17.00
N SER A 17 7.03 -4.85 17.70
CA SER A 17 8.35 -5.28 17.17
C SER A 17 8.53 -5.08 15.65
N ARG A 18 8.13 -3.91 15.20
CA ARG A 18 8.19 -3.44 13.81
C ARG A 18 9.55 -3.73 13.20
N ASP A 19 10.58 -3.54 14.01
CA ASP A 19 11.94 -3.67 13.58
C ASP A 19 12.37 -5.14 13.50
N THR A 20 11.93 -5.98 14.46
CA THR A 20 12.39 -7.37 14.54
C THR A 20 11.78 -8.25 13.42
N VAL A 21 10.50 -8.13 13.15
CA VAL A 21 9.84 -8.99 12.15
C VAL A 21 10.23 -8.61 10.72
N VAL A 22 10.38 -7.32 10.44
CA VAL A 22 10.78 -6.83 9.11
C VAL A 22 12.27 -7.10 8.89
N GLU A 23 13.13 -6.81 9.86
CA GLU A 23 14.57 -7.03 9.74
C GLU A 23 14.92 -8.52 9.64
N GLU A 24 14.34 -9.37 10.47
CA GLU A 24 14.59 -10.82 10.39
C GLU A 24 14.14 -11.43 9.07
N ARG A 25 13.07 -10.91 8.46
CA ARG A 25 12.58 -11.44 7.21
C ARG A 25 13.37 -10.98 5.99
N PHE A 26 13.77 -9.72 5.97
CA PHE A 26 14.39 -9.11 4.81
C PHE A 26 15.92 -9.04 4.91
N ASP A 27 16.50 -9.30 6.07
CA ASP A 27 17.90 -9.05 6.31
C ASP A 27 18.84 -10.18 5.85
N GLU A 28 18.60 -11.44 6.17
CA GLU A 28 19.53 -12.49 5.76
C GLU A 28 18.85 -13.59 4.94
N GLY A 29 19.18 -13.66 3.67
CA GLY A 29 18.78 -14.74 2.78
C GLY A 29 17.78 -14.40 1.69
N SER A 30 17.15 -13.24 1.72
CA SER A 30 16.37 -12.80 0.56
C SER A 30 17.31 -12.35 -0.56
N LYS A 31 17.12 -12.90 -1.77
CA LYS A 31 17.81 -12.43 -2.98
C LYS A 31 17.40 -11.01 -3.37
N TYR A 32 16.36 -10.47 -2.73
CA TYR A 32 15.80 -9.13 -2.97
C TYR A 32 16.19 -8.14 -1.86
N LYS A 33 17.14 -8.49 -1.01
CA LYS A 33 17.62 -7.60 0.05
C LYS A 33 17.88 -6.20 -0.50
N ASN A 34 17.26 -5.20 0.12
CA ASN A 34 17.38 -3.79 -0.29
C ASN A 34 16.89 -3.47 -1.71
N ARG A 35 15.95 -4.23 -2.26
CA ARG A 35 15.40 -4.03 -3.60
C ARG A 35 13.91 -3.70 -3.55
N MET A 36 13.59 -2.50 -3.05
CA MET A 36 12.19 -2.02 -2.99
C MET A 36 11.58 -1.80 -4.38
N ASP A 37 12.40 -1.71 -5.40
CA ASP A 37 12.04 -1.56 -6.81
C ASP A 37 11.83 -2.91 -7.53
N ASP A 38 11.99 -4.04 -6.84
CA ASP A 38 11.81 -5.36 -7.42
C ASP A 38 10.35 -5.85 -7.28
N PRO A 39 9.66 -6.17 -8.39
CA PRO A 39 8.28 -6.67 -8.33
C PRO A 39 8.11 -7.97 -7.53
N GLU A 40 9.12 -8.85 -7.53
CA GLU A 40 9.04 -10.11 -6.78
C GLU A 40 9.16 -9.84 -5.28
N PHE A 41 9.93 -8.81 -4.87
CA PHE A 41 9.97 -8.35 -3.49
C PHE A 41 8.60 -7.83 -3.02
N PHE A 42 7.92 -7.05 -3.84
CA PHE A 42 6.53 -6.68 -3.58
C PHE A 42 5.62 -7.90 -3.46
N GLY A 43 5.83 -8.91 -4.30
CA GLY A 43 5.13 -10.19 -4.20
C GLY A 43 5.38 -10.93 -2.88
N GLU A 44 6.62 -10.92 -2.36
CA GLU A 44 6.96 -11.47 -1.04
C GLU A 44 6.27 -10.70 0.09
N PHE A 45 6.18 -9.38 -0.01
CA PHE A 45 5.42 -8.56 0.94
C PHE A 45 3.95 -8.95 1.01
N LEU A 46 3.30 -9.17 -0.15
CA LEU A 46 1.92 -9.64 -0.19
C LEU A 46 1.78 -11.04 0.45
N ASP A 47 2.70 -11.94 0.13
CA ASP A 47 2.71 -13.27 0.73
C ASP A 47 2.86 -13.22 2.25
N TRP A 48 3.75 -12.39 2.75
CA TRP A 48 3.92 -12.18 4.18
C TRP A 48 2.66 -11.58 4.82
N GLY A 49 2.08 -10.56 4.22
CA GLY A 49 0.88 -9.91 4.72
C GLY A 49 -0.29 -10.88 4.83
N PHE A 50 -0.61 -11.57 3.74
CA PHE A 50 -1.76 -12.48 3.70
C PHE A 50 -1.58 -13.74 4.54
N SER A 51 -0.35 -14.24 4.71
CA SER A 51 -0.10 -15.41 5.54
C SER A 51 -0.11 -15.13 7.04
N ASN A 52 0.32 -13.94 7.45
CA ASN A 52 0.43 -13.59 8.87
C ASN A 52 -0.80 -12.82 9.40
N PHE A 53 -1.54 -12.16 8.52
CA PHE A 53 -2.68 -11.31 8.90
C PHE A 53 -3.92 -11.66 8.07
N PRO A 54 -4.48 -12.87 8.23
CA PRO A 54 -5.72 -13.23 7.52
C PRO A 54 -6.86 -12.32 7.98
N ALA A 55 -7.57 -11.73 7.02
CA ALA A 55 -8.66 -10.79 7.25
C ALA A 55 -9.79 -11.00 6.24
N GLU A 56 -10.95 -10.47 6.55
CA GLU A 56 -12.09 -10.44 5.62
C GLU A 56 -11.97 -9.31 4.60
N ARG A 57 -11.28 -8.23 4.98
CA ARG A 57 -11.10 -7.03 4.18
C ARG A 57 -9.63 -6.65 4.12
N TYR A 58 -9.17 -6.23 2.94
CA TYR A 58 -7.80 -5.82 2.72
C TYR A 58 -7.73 -4.47 2.01
N GLY A 59 -6.93 -3.57 2.54
CA GLY A 59 -6.55 -2.33 1.88
C GLY A 59 -5.05 -2.27 1.65
N LEU A 60 -4.62 -1.65 0.55
CA LEU A 60 -3.22 -1.51 0.21
C LEU A 60 -2.86 -0.04 0.03
N PHE A 61 -1.83 0.41 0.74
CA PHE A 61 -1.27 1.75 0.63
C PHE A 61 0.11 1.72 -0.02
N PHE A 62 0.29 2.56 -1.01
CA PHE A 62 1.57 2.85 -1.63
C PHE A 62 2.03 4.25 -1.26
N LEU A 63 3.25 4.39 -0.77
CA LEU A 63 3.85 5.66 -0.40
C LEU A 63 5.26 5.76 -0.97
N ASP A 64 5.41 6.51 -2.04
CA ASP A 64 6.70 6.82 -2.67
C ASP A 64 6.48 7.81 -3.83
N HIS A 65 7.50 8.01 -4.66
CA HIS A 65 7.38 8.69 -5.94
C HIS A 65 6.49 7.90 -6.92
N GLY A 66 5.74 8.63 -7.74
CA GLY A 66 4.93 8.05 -8.80
C GLY A 66 5.19 8.74 -10.13
N GLY A 67 5.15 7.98 -11.21
CA GLY A 67 5.45 8.42 -12.56
C GLY A 67 4.45 7.91 -13.60
N SER A 68 3.19 7.67 -13.21
CA SER A 68 2.19 7.16 -14.15
C SER A 68 2.60 5.81 -14.76
N TRP A 69 2.54 5.69 -16.09
CA TRP A 69 2.96 4.50 -16.84
C TRP A 69 4.45 4.16 -16.68
N THR A 70 5.30 5.13 -16.26
CA THR A 70 6.72 4.87 -16.01
C THR A 70 6.93 4.05 -14.75
N GLY A 71 5.97 4.05 -13.82
CA GLY A 71 5.94 3.20 -12.64
C GLY A 71 5.87 3.95 -11.32
N PHE A 72 5.98 3.19 -10.24
CA PHE A 72 5.91 3.65 -8.87
C PHE A 72 7.15 3.22 -8.09
N GLY A 73 7.59 4.09 -7.18
CA GLY A 73 8.71 3.83 -6.31
C GLY A 73 10.06 3.89 -7.03
N GLY A 74 11.03 3.34 -6.38
CA GLY A 74 12.40 3.25 -6.82
C GLY A 74 13.30 2.97 -5.63
N ASP A 75 14.52 2.52 -5.86
CA ASP A 75 15.50 2.30 -4.82
C ASP A 75 16.84 2.93 -5.22
N GLU A 76 17.29 3.91 -4.43
CA GLU A 76 18.55 4.59 -4.67
C GLU A 76 19.74 3.90 -3.96
N GLN A 77 19.47 2.91 -3.12
CA GLN A 77 20.49 2.29 -2.26
C GLN A 77 21.32 1.24 -2.99
N ASP A 78 20.87 0.76 -4.13
CA ASP A 78 21.62 -0.23 -4.93
C ASP A 78 22.78 0.36 -5.74
N GLY A 79 23.01 1.67 -5.63
CA GLY A 79 24.07 2.38 -6.35
C GLY A 79 23.80 2.60 -7.85
N LEU A 80 22.66 2.19 -8.32
CA LEU A 80 22.16 2.50 -9.66
C LEU A 80 21.38 3.82 -9.59
N HIS A 81 22.01 4.90 -9.95
CA HIS A 81 21.36 6.19 -10.12
C HIS A 81 20.23 6.07 -11.15
N GLY A 82 19.01 6.09 -10.67
CA GLY A 82 17.83 5.92 -11.51
C GLY A 82 17.17 4.59 -11.22
N SER A 83 16.48 4.60 -10.14
CA SER A 83 15.46 3.64 -9.75
C SER A 83 14.75 3.05 -10.98
N ASN A 84 14.64 1.76 -11.00
CA ASN A 84 13.70 1.06 -11.90
C ASN A 84 12.33 1.01 -11.24
N PRO A 85 11.45 2.00 -11.43
CA PRO A 85 10.16 1.99 -10.77
C PRO A 85 9.35 0.76 -11.19
N ILE A 86 8.62 0.17 -10.26
CA ILE A 86 7.78 -0.99 -10.55
C ILE A 86 6.67 -0.55 -11.51
N LYS A 87 6.64 -1.17 -12.68
CA LYS A 87 5.62 -0.86 -13.70
C LYS A 87 4.22 -1.30 -13.25
N PRO A 88 3.15 -0.58 -13.63
CA PRO A 88 1.79 -0.94 -13.23
C PRO A 88 1.41 -2.40 -13.54
N ARG A 89 1.80 -2.92 -14.69
CA ARG A 89 1.55 -4.33 -15.05
C ARG A 89 2.32 -5.35 -14.20
N ALA A 90 3.47 -4.95 -13.63
CA ALA A 90 4.21 -5.83 -12.74
C ALA A 90 3.50 -5.96 -11.39
N PHE A 91 2.93 -4.88 -10.86
CA PHE A 91 2.02 -4.96 -9.71
C PHE A 91 0.86 -5.90 -9.97
N ARG A 92 0.16 -5.74 -11.10
CA ARG A 92 -0.95 -6.63 -11.50
C ARG A 92 -0.54 -8.10 -11.47
N LYS A 93 0.63 -8.43 -12.02
CA LYS A 93 1.14 -9.80 -12.05
C LYS A 93 1.29 -10.38 -10.64
N GLU A 94 1.96 -9.67 -9.74
CA GLU A 94 2.22 -10.15 -8.39
C GLU A 94 0.96 -10.17 -7.52
N ILE A 95 0.06 -9.20 -7.66
CA ILE A 95 -1.22 -9.19 -6.97
C ILE A 95 -2.06 -10.40 -7.38
N ASN A 96 -2.21 -10.65 -8.69
CA ASN A 96 -2.95 -11.82 -9.18
C ASN A 96 -2.34 -13.14 -8.70
N ARG A 97 -1.01 -13.25 -8.67
CA ARG A 97 -0.30 -14.41 -8.13
C ARG A 97 -0.68 -14.63 -6.66
N ALA A 98 -0.60 -13.58 -5.85
CA ALA A 98 -0.91 -13.65 -4.43
C ALA A 98 -2.41 -13.93 -4.18
N PHE A 99 -3.31 -13.29 -4.90
CA PHE A 99 -4.75 -13.54 -4.81
C PHE A 99 -5.09 -15.00 -5.12
N ASN A 100 -4.53 -15.55 -6.18
CA ASN A 100 -4.72 -16.97 -6.52
C ASN A 100 -4.20 -17.91 -5.42
N LYS A 101 -3.05 -17.58 -4.82
CA LYS A 101 -2.43 -18.38 -3.76
C LYS A 101 -3.25 -18.36 -2.47
N TYR A 102 -3.72 -17.19 -2.05
CA TYR A 102 -4.42 -16.99 -0.76
C TYR A 102 -5.95 -16.99 -0.88
N LYS A 103 -6.50 -17.19 -2.09
CA LYS A 103 -7.95 -17.20 -2.37
C LYS A 103 -8.62 -15.86 -2.03
N ILE A 104 -7.92 -14.77 -2.28
CA ILE A 104 -8.43 -13.42 -2.13
C ILE A 104 -9.00 -13.00 -3.49
N ASN A 105 -10.16 -12.36 -3.49
CA ASN A 105 -10.81 -11.93 -4.73
C ASN A 105 -10.25 -10.58 -5.21
N LYS A 106 -10.17 -9.61 -4.29
CA LYS A 106 -9.71 -8.25 -4.56
C LYS A 106 -9.42 -7.51 -3.26
N PHE A 107 -8.75 -6.38 -3.36
CA PHE A 107 -8.67 -5.41 -2.27
C PHE A 107 -9.97 -4.62 -2.14
N ASP A 108 -10.33 -4.20 -0.93
CA ASP A 108 -11.39 -3.22 -0.71
C ASP A 108 -11.00 -1.85 -1.29
N PHE A 109 -9.76 -1.48 -1.09
CA PHE A 109 -9.20 -0.28 -1.70
C PHE A 109 -7.70 -0.41 -1.96
N VAL A 110 -7.23 0.38 -2.93
CA VAL A 110 -5.81 0.65 -3.15
C VAL A 110 -5.62 2.17 -3.13
N ASN A 111 -4.64 2.66 -2.40
CA ASN A 111 -4.36 4.07 -2.28
C ASN A 111 -2.90 4.39 -2.62
N PHE A 112 -2.69 5.21 -3.65
CA PHE A 112 -1.40 5.74 -4.04
C PHE A 112 -1.19 7.15 -3.48
N PHE A 113 -0.42 7.24 -2.40
CA PHE A 113 0.12 8.51 -1.92
C PHE A 113 1.36 8.89 -2.74
N ALA A 114 1.14 9.18 -4.01
CA ALA A 114 2.20 9.40 -4.98
C ALA A 114 1.72 10.31 -6.12
N CYS A 115 2.69 10.95 -6.80
CA CYS A 115 2.40 11.76 -7.97
C CYS A 115 1.89 10.91 -9.13
N LEU A 116 1.01 11.46 -9.96
CA LEU A 116 0.67 10.97 -11.30
C LEU A 116 0.09 9.55 -11.40
N MET A 117 -0.22 8.89 -10.27
CA MET A 117 -0.72 7.51 -10.30
C MET A 117 -2.22 7.41 -10.67
N GLY A 118 -2.93 8.55 -10.77
CA GLY A 118 -4.31 8.61 -11.27
C GLY A 118 -4.42 8.62 -12.80
N SER A 119 -3.54 7.93 -13.49
CA SER A 119 -3.54 7.83 -14.96
C SER A 119 -4.30 6.61 -15.47
N VAL A 120 -4.74 6.65 -16.73
CA VAL A 120 -5.50 5.57 -17.34
C VAL A 120 -4.72 4.25 -17.37
N GLU A 121 -3.41 4.31 -17.53
CA GLU A 121 -2.55 3.12 -17.55
C GLU A 121 -2.45 2.44 -16.19
N VAL A 122 -2.49 3.22 -15.12
CA VAL A 122 -2.52 2.69 -13.75
C VAL A 122 -3.91 2.14 -13.45
N LEU A 123 -4.96 2.87 -13.82
CA LEU A 123 -6.35 2.39 -13.67
C LEU A 123 -6.56 1.06 -14.38
N ASP A 124 -6.12 0.93 -15.64
CA ASP A 124 -6.19 -0.32 -16.42
C ASP A 124 -5.41 -1.46 -15.72
N ALA A 125 -4.24 -1.17 -15.17
CA ALA A 125 -3.45 -2.18 -14.48
C ALA A 125 -4.10 -2.67 -13.18
N PHE A 126 -4.89 -1.86 -12.52
CA PHE A 126 -5.58 -2.20 -11.27
C PHE A 126 -7.06 -2.54 -11.46
N ASP A 127 -7.58 -2.51 -12.68
CA ASP A 127 -8.96 -2.90 -12.98
C ASP A 127 -9.24 -4.34 -12.55
N GLY A 128 -10.30 -4.51 -11.76
CA GLY A 128 -10.70 -5.78 -11.17
C GLY A 128 -9.85 -6.26 -9.97
N LEU A 129 -8.80 -5.52 -9.57
CA LEU A 129 -7.98 -5.86 -8.40
C LEU A 129 -8.43 -5.19 -7.11
N CYS A 130 -9.24 -4.15 -7.19
CA CYS A 130 -9.80 -3.46 -6.03
C CYS A 130 -11.19 -2.90 -6.34
N ASP A 131 -11.95 -2.62 -5.28
CA ASP A 131 -13.24 -1.92 -5.41
C ASP A 131 -13.06 -0.43 -5.67
N VAL A 132 -12.08 0.17 -5.00
CA VAL A 132 -11.78 1.60 -5.12
C VAL A 132 -10.28 1.80 -5.26
N LEU A 133 -9.90 2.63 -6.24
CA LEU A 133 -8.53 3.11 -6.40
C LEU A 133 -8.48 4.61 -6.10
N TYR A 134 -7.65 4.98 -5.12
CA TYR A 134 -7.33 6.38 -4.83
C TYR A 134 -5.98 6.71 -5.43
N ALA A 135 -5.92 7.70 -6.27
CA ALA A 135 -4.67 8.13 -6.86
C ALA A 135 -4.78 9.58 -7.37
N ASN A 136 -3.67 10.31 -7.28
CA ASN A 136 -3.61 11.68 -7.75
C ASN A 136 -3.19 11.70 -9.23
N PRO A 137 -3.94 12.37 -10.13
CA PRO A 137 -3.56 12.53 -11.53
C PRO A 137 -2.45 13.57 -11.74
N GLU A 138 -2.17 14.40 -10.72
CA GLU A 138 -1.21 15.50 -10.76
C GLU A 138 0.01 15.26 -9.85
N ILE A 139 0.98 16.18 -9.90
CA ILE A 139 2.11 16.18 -8.98
C ILE A 139 1.62 16.46 -7.56
N CYS A 140 1.99 15.62 -6.63
CA CYS A 140 1.59 15.71 -5.23
C CYS A 140 2.74 16.25 -4.37
N TYR A 141 2.71 17.54 -4.03
CA TYR A 141 3.73 18.19 -3.18
C TYR A 141 3.51 17.98 -1.66
N LEU A 142 2.72 17.00 -1.27
CA LEU A 142 2.03 17.00 0.03
C LEU A 142 2.76 16.20 1.13
N TRP A 143 4.08 16.18 1.20
CA TRP A 143 4.79 15.53 2.30
C TRP A 143 4.29 15.93 3.68
N LYS A 144 4.01 17.22 3.88
CA LYS A 144 3.54 17.74 5.17
C LYS A 144 2.13 17.27 5.52
N TYR A 145 1.24 17.16 4.55
CA TYR A 145 -0.17 16.83 4.78
C TYR A 145 -0.48 15.34 4.66
N ASN A 146 0.37 14.58 4.00
CA ASN A 146 0.17 13.15 3.80
C ASN A 146 0.09 12.35 5.09
N HIS A 147 0.88 12.69 6.12
CA HIS A 147 0.84 11.99 7.40
C HIS A 147 -0.47 12.23 8.14
N GLU A 148 -0.95 13.47 8.15
CA GLU A 148 -2.21 13.82 8.80
C GLU A 148 -3.42 13.24 8.06
N ALA A 149 -3.43 13.29 6.74
CA ALA A 149 -4.50 12.71 5.92
C ALA A 149 -4.60 11.20 6.14
N ARG A 150 -3.47 10.50 6.13
CA ARG A 150 -3.42 9.06 6.42
C ARG A 150 -3.88 8.73 7.83
N ALA A 151 -3.44 9.50 8.82
CA ALA A 151 -3.88 9.29 10.20
C ALA A 151 -5.40 9.48 10.34
N ARG A 152 -5.98 10.48 9.66
CA ARG A 152 -7.43 10.69 9.63
C ARG A 152 -8.15 9.54 8.92
N PHE A 153 -7.65 9.10 7.76
CA PHE A 153 -8.23 7.98 7.02
C PHE A 153 -8.23 6.68 7.84
N ILE A 154 -7.07 6.31 8.39
CA ILE A 154 -6.93 5.11 9.23
C ILE A 154 -7.80 5.25 10.48
N GLY A 155 -7.80 6.41 11.15
CA GLY A 155 -8.64 6.67 12.30
C GLY A 155 -10.14 6.56 11.97
N HIS A 156 -10.56 7.05 10.80
CA HIS A 156 -11.94 6.93 10.36
C HIS A 156 -12.32 5.47 10.11
N LEU A 157 -11.47 4.70 9.44
CA LEU A 157 -11.67 3.27 9.19
C LEU A 157 -11.75 2.46 10.49
N LEU A 158 -10.85 2.72 11.46
CA LEU A 158 -10.85 2.04 12.75
C LEU A 158 -12.10 2.32 13.59
N ASN A 159 -12.65 3.53 13.47
CA ASN A 159 -13.89 3.90 14.16
C ASN A 159 -15.16 3.44 13.42
N ASN A 160 -15.05 3.05 12.17
CA ASN A 160 -16.15 2.61 11.31
C ASN A 160 -15.75 1.35 10.52
N PRO A 161 -15.49 0.21 11.19
CA PRO A 161 -14.92 -0.98 10.54
C PRO A 161 -15.84 -1.58 9.46
N ASP A 162 -17.14 -1.33 9.56
CA ASP A 162 -18.14 -1.83 8.61
C ASP A 162 -18.48 -0.82 7.49
N ILE A 163 -17.73 0.29 7.39
CA ILE A 163 -17.97 1.30 6.35
C ILE A 163 -17.84 0.68 4.96
N ASP A 164 -18.78 0.98 4.07
CA ASP A 164 -18.69 0.55 2.68
C ASP A 164 -17.58 1.32 1.92
N ASN A 165 -17.05 0.70 0.87
CA ASN A 165 -15.89 1.23 0.15
C ASN A 165 -16.17 2.57 -0.54
N ILE A 166 -17.41 2.85 -0.96
CA ILE A 166 -17.78 4.13 -1.58
C ILE A 166 -17.84 5.24 -0.55
N SER A 167 -18.46 4.96 0.61
CA SER A 167 -18.48 5.93 1.73
C SER A 167 -17.09 6.25 2.24
N LEU A 168 -16.21 5.24 2.33
CA LEU A 168 -14.81 5.42 2.66
C LEU A 168 -14.08 6.28 1.61
N ALA A 169 -14.38 6.05 0.32
CA ALA A 169 -13.85 6.82 -0.78
C ALA A 169 -14.22 8.31 -0.67
N ASN A 170 -15.49 8.59 -0.47
CA ASN A 170 -15.99 9.96 -0.32
C ASN A 170 -15.34 10.64 0.89
N TYR A 171 -15.22 9.94 2.01
CA TYR A 171 -14.54 10.48 3.19
C TYR A 171 -13.09 10.89 2.87
N GLU A 172 -12.33 10.07 2.15
CA GLU A 172 -10.94 10.36 1.77
C GLU A 172 -10.88 11.61 0.89
N VAL A 173 -11.69 11.68 -0.17
CA VAL A 173 -11.73 12.82 -1.10
C VAL A 173 -12.10 14.12 -0.37
N ASP A 174 -13.10 14.08 0.50
CA ASP A 174 -13.60 15.25 1.22
C ASP A 174 -12.63 15.75 2.31
N ASN A 175 -11.76 14.88 2.81
CA ASN A 175 -10.86 15.17 3.93
C ASN A 175 -9.37 15.11 3.55
N TRP A 176 -9.05 14.97 2.27
CA TRP A 176 -7.67 14.94 1.78
C TRP A 176 -6.90 16.23 2.13
N MET A 177 -7.51 17.37 1.94
CA MET A 177 -6.91 18.67 2.25
C MET A 177 -7.33 19.15 3.64
N PRO A 178 -6.44 19.72 4.44
CA PRO A 178 -6.83 20.41 5.66
C PRO A 178 -7.74 21.60 5.29
N LYS A 179 -8.83 21.72 6.03
CA LYS A 179 -9.75 22.87 5.92
C LYS A 179 -9.13 24.09 6.53
#